data_eb58e4f67036bbead4cf54634ff8c64c
#
_entry.id   eb58e4f67036bbead4cf54634ff8c64c
#
_cell.length_a   1.000
_cell.length_b   1.000
_cell.length_c   1.000
_cell.angle_alpha   90.00
_cell.angle_beta   90.00
_cell.angle_gamma   90.00
#
_symmetry.space_group_name_H-M   'P 1'
#
loop_
_entity.id
_entity.type
_entity.pdbx_description
1 polymer ?
#
loop_
_entity_poly.entity_id
_entity_poly.type
_entity_poly.pdbx_seq_one_letter_code
_entity_poly.pdbx_strand_id
1 'polypeptide(L)'
;MKNKEKILKILKEGKTIGFVSDRGTPLISDPGNFVVNEVIKENIPVIALPGATALIPALNMSGLDNERFLFYGFLNNKKNAAKKELNKLKDVEYTMIFYESPRRLKTTLELMFEAFGNRKISIVREISKLHEEIIRDSIENVTKIIDDIKGEIVIVVEKKKNNKLETISTNYIDSVKEMQEEGYSKKDAIKEVSLKYNISKNKVY
;
A
#
# COMPACT_ATOMS: atom_id res chain seq x y z
N MET A 1 13.48 -16.12 -24.63
CA MET A 1 14.79 -15.75 -25.20
C MET A 1 14.70 -15.37 -26.68
N LYS A 2 14.13 -16.17 -27.58
CA LYS A 2 14.04 -15.87 -29.05
C LYS A 2 13.41 -14.50 -29.41
N ASN A 3 12.49 -13.98 -28.64
CA ASN A 3 11.83 -12.70 -28.97
C ASN A 3 12.71 -11.46 -28.67
N LYS A 4 13.65 -11.53 -27.73
CA LYS A 4 14.55 -10.45 -27.34
C LYS A 4 15.44 -10.00 -28.52
N GLU A 5 16.14 -10.95 -29.15
CA GLU A 5 17.03 -10.67 -30.26
C GLU A 5 16.28 -10.05 -31.46
N LYS A 6 15.07 -10.54 -31.72
CA LYS A 6 14.21 -9.98 -32.78
C LYS A 6 13.82 -8.53 -32.49
N ILE A 7 13.45 -8.22 -31.22
CA ILE A 7 13.09 -6.86 -30.80
C ILE A 7 14.30 -5.92 -30.97
N LEU A 8 15.47 -6.31 -30.43
CA LEU A 8 16.67 -5.49 -30.57
C LEU A 8 17.08 -5.27 -32.03
N LYS A 9 16.97 -6.29 -32.88
CA LYS A 9 17.25 -6.16 -34.31
C LYS A 9 16.37 -5.09 -34.95
N ILE A 10 15.04 -5.15 -34.73
CA ILE A 10 14.09 -4.20 -35.26
C ILE A 10 14.38 -2.76 -34.79
N LEU A 11 14.72 -2.59 -33.53
CA LEU A 11 15.04 -1.28 -32.97
C LEU A 11 16.37 -0.74 -33.53
N LYS A 12 17.39 -1.58 -33.74
CA LYS A 12 18.68 -1.21 -34.38
C LYS A 12 18.51 -0.83 -35.86
N GLU A 13 17.45 -1.31 -36.51
CA GLU A 13 17.07 -0.87 -37.85
C GLU A 13 16.37 0.52 -37.88
N GLY A 14 16.31 1.21 -36.74
CA GLY A 14 15.68 2.54 -36.58
C GLY A 14 14.14 2.52 -36.49
N LYS A 15 13.53 1.34 -36.31
CA LYS A 15 12.08 1.23 -36.16
C LYS A 15 11.65 1.46 -34.70
N THR A 16 10.41 1.91 -34.52
CA THR A 16 9.79 2.08 -33.21
C THR A 16 8.93 0.87 -32.87
N ILE A 17 8.97 0.44 -31.61
CA ILE A 17 8.15 -0.66 -31.09
C ILE A 17 7.29 -0.14 -29.95
N GLY A 18 5.97 -0.38 -30.00
CA GLY A 18 5.06 -0.22 -28.89
C GLY A 18 4.99 -1.49 -28.06
N PHE A 19 5.17 -1.35 -26.74
CA PHE A 19 4.97 -2.43 -25.77
C PHE A 19 3.67 -2.19 -25.00
N VAL A 20 2.74 -3.14 -25.05
CA VAL A 20 1.42 -3.05 -24.41
C VAL A 20 1.18 -4.27 -23.53
N SER A 21 0.31 -4.11 -22.53
CA SER A 21 -0.20 -5.19 -21.68
C SER A 21 -1.71 -5.35 -21.89
N ASP A 22 -2.25 -6.46 -21.45
CA ASP A 22 -3.69 -6.71 -21.55
C ASP A 22 -4.50 -5.75 -20.67
N ARG A 23 -3.89 -5.25 -19.58
CA ARG A 23 -4.55 -4.36 -18.60
C ARG A 23 -3.57 -3.40 -17.97
N GLY A 24 -3.92 -2.12 -17.98
CA GLY A 24 -3.17 -1.06 -17.33
C GLY A 24 -1.77 -0.80 -17.91
N THR A 25 -0.92 -0.19 -17.12
CA THR A 25 0.45 0.17 -17.48
C THR A 25 1.34 -1.08 -17.51
N PRO A 26 2.02 -1.36 -18.64
CA PRO A 26 2.93 -2.50 -18.76
C PRO A 26 4.03 -2.50 -17.69
N LEU A 27 4.60 -3.66 -17.40
CA LEU A 27 5.75 -3.92 -16.52
C LEU A 27 5.45 -3.81 -15.02
N ILE A 28 4.36 -3.21 -14.61
CA ILE A 28 3.99 -3.11 -13.19
C ILE A 28 3.23 -4.39 -12.81
N SER A 29 3.93 -5.33 -12.20
CA SER A 29 3.48 -6.72 -11.95
C SER A 29 3.21 -7.55 -13.21
N ASP A 30 3.71 -7.09 -14.35
CA ASP A 30 3.61 -7.72 -15.66
C ASP A 30 5.00 -8.14 -16.19
N PRO A 31 5.07 -9.15 -17.05
CA PRO A 31 6.33 -9.56 -17.67
C PRO A 31 6.84 -8.50 -18.64
N GLY A 32 8.17 -8.46 -18.86
CA GLY A 32 8.78 -7.65 -19.92
C GLY A 32 9.92 -6.74 -19.47
N ASN A 33 10.13 -6.56 -18.17
CA ASN A 33 11.19 -5.72 -17.63
C ASN A 33 12.58 -6.09 -18.19
N PHE A 34 12.84 -7.38 -18.47
CA PHE A 34 14.07 -7.84 -19.09
C PHE A 34 14.30 -7.26 -20.50
N VAL A 35 13.23 -7.04 -21.27
CA VAL A 35 13.32 -6.44 -22.62
C VAL A 35 13.72 -4.98 -22.52
N VAL A 36 13.07 -4.22 -21.65
CA VAL A 36 13.38 -2.80 -21.42
C VAL A 36 14.82 -2.62 -20.95
N ASN A 37 15.28 -3.45 -20.01
CA ASN A 37 16.66 -3.40 -19.52
C ASN A 37 17.70 -3.64 -20.64
N GLU A 38 17.42 -4.55 -21.55
CA GLU A 38 18.33 -4.80 -22.68
C GLU A 38 18.31 -3.67 -23.72
N VAL A 39 17.15 -3.08 -23.97
CA VAL A 39 17.02 -1.91 -24.85
C VAL A 39 17.80 -0.71 -24.29
N ILE A 40 17.73 -0.49 -22.98
CA ILE A 40 18.49 0.57 -22.29
C ILE A 40 20.01 0.32 -22.39
N LYS A 41 20.48 -0.94 -22.22
CA LYS A 41 21.90 -1.30 -22.38
C LYS A 41 22.45 -0.99 -23.77
N GLU A 42 21.61 -1.05 -24.78
CA GLU A 42 21.96 -0.71 -26.17
C GLU A 42 21.84 0.80 -26.46
N ASN A 43 21.63 1.63 -25.43
CA ASN A 43 21.43 3.08 -25.54
C ASN A 43 20.26 3.48 -26.46
N ILE A 44 19.26 2.64 -26.61
CA ILE A 44 18.03 2.93 -27.38
C ILE A 44 17.05 3.65 -26.47
N PRO A 45 16.46 4.78 -26.87
CA PRO A 45 15.51 5.52 -26.07
C PRO A 45 14.28 4.69 -25.70
N VAL A 46 13.86 4.76 -24.43
CA VAL A 46 12.63 4.17 -23.94
C VAL A 46 11.71 5.29 -23.42
N ILE A 47 10.49 5.34 -23.95
CA ILE A 47 9.50 6.36 -23.59
C ILE A 47 8.34 5.66 -22.88
N ALA A 48 8.05 6.08 -21.64
CA ALA A 48 6.88 5.63 -20.89
C ALA A 48 5.70 6.57 -21.18
N LEU A 49 4.59 6.02 -21.63
CA LEU A 49 3.34 6.77 -21.75
C LEU A 49 2.56 6.67 -20.45
N PRO A 50 2.04 7.77 -19.87
CA PRO A 50 1.15 7.72 -18.72
C PRO A 50 -0.06 6.84 -19.01
N GLY A 51 -0.36 5.92 -18.10
CA GLY A 51 -1.43 4.97 -18.29
C GLY A 51 -2.12 4.60 -16.98
N ALA A 52 -3.25 3.91 -17.08
CA ALA A 52 -4.03 3.45 -15.95
C ALA A 52 -3.25 2.44 -15.10
N THR A 53 -3.41 2.50 -13.80
CA THR A 53 -2.91 1.50 -12.86
C THR A 53 -3.91 1.32 -11.72
N ALA A 54 -4.15 0.10 -11.29
CA ALA A 54 -5.11 -0.18 -10.22
C ALA A 54 -4.65 0.30 -8.83
N LEU A 55 -3.33 0.36 -8.60
CA LEU A 55 -2.77 0.69 -7.29
C LEU A 55 -3.13 2.10 -6.81
N ILE A 56 -3.10 3.11 -7.69
CA ILE A 56 -3.36 4.51 -7.30
C ILE A 56 -4.85 4.75 -6.99
N PRO A 57 -5.82 4.37 -7.83
CA PRO A 57 -7.23 4.46 -7.46
C PRO A 57 -7.55 3.68 -6.18
N ALA A 58 -7.02 2.46 -6.00
CA ALA A 58 -7.23 1.69 -4.79
C ALA A 58 -6.74 2.41 -3.53
N LEU A 59 -5.54 3.00 -3.59
CA LEU A 59 -5.00 3.80 -2.49
C LEU A 59 -5.89 5.01 -2.18
N ASN A 60 -6.28 5.78 -3.18
CA ASN A 60 -7.15 6.95 -3.02
C ASN A 60 -8.51 6.60 -2.41
N MET A 61 -9.08 5.46 -2.81
CA MET A 61 -10.36 5.00 -2.32
C MET A 61 -10.26 4.26 -0.98
N SER A 62 -9.07 3.90 -0.50
CA SER A 62 -8.90 3.09 0.72
C SER A 62 -9.32 3.80 1.99
N GLY A 63 -9.19 5.13 2.06
CA GLY A 63 -9.34 5.91 3.28
C GLY A 63 -8.18 5.77 4.26
N LEU A 64 -7.06 5.13 3.85
CA LEU A 64 -5.84 5.01 4.62
C LEU A 64 -4.86 6.13 4.26
N ASP A 65 -3.82 6.30 5.08
CA ASP A 65 -2.76 7.29 4.84
C ASP A 65 -2.10 7.04 3.46
N ASN A 66 -2.10 8.06 2.62
CA ASN A 66 -1.61 7.99 1.24
C ASN A 66 -0.39 8.89 0.95
N GLU A 67 0.15 9.60 1.96
CA GLU A 67 1.33 10.45 1.77
C GLU A 67 2.56 9.63 1.38
N ARG A 68 2.72 8.46 2.02
CA ARG A 68 3.81 7.53 1.75
C ARG A 68 3.27 6.11 1.70
N PHE A 69 3.61 5.39 0.66
CA PHE A 69 3.14 4.02 0.49
C PHE A 69 4.20 3.13 -0.16
N LEU A 70 4.09 1.85 0.09
CA LEU A 70 4.87 0.79 -0.52
C LEU A 70 3.98 -0.05 -1.43
N PHE A 71 4.25 -0.05 -2.71
CA PHE A 71 3.67 -1.04 -3.61
C PHE A 71 4.51 -2.29 -3.63
N TYR A 72 3.96 -3.39 -3.16
CA TYR A 72 4.64 -4.69 -3.11
C TYR A 72 4.34 -5.55 -4.34
N GLY A 73 3.13 -5.44 -4.91
CA GLY A 73 2.65 -6.33 -5.96
C GLY A 73 2.12 -7.64 -5.42
N PHE A 74 2.35 -8.76 -6.12
CA PHE A 74 1.88 -10.07 -5.71
C PHE A 74 2.83 -10.76 -4.72
N LEU A 75 2.26 -11.35 -3.67
CA LEU A 75 3.00 -12.25 -2.79
C LEU A 75 3.33 -13.58 -3.50
N ASN A 76 4.38 -14.23 -3.04
CA ASN A 76 4.77 -15.54 -3.56
C ASN A 76 3.60 -16.54 -3.48
N ASN A 77 3.47 -17.40 -4.50
CA ASN A 77 2.40 -18.40 -4.56
C ASN A 77 2.51 -19.50 -3.51
N LYS A 78 3.72 -19.75 -2.97
CA LYS A 78 3.95 -20.74 -1.92
C LYS A 78 3.68 -20.12 -0.56
N LYS A 79 2.75 -20.68 0.22
CA LYS A 79 2.33 -20.18 1.55
C LYS A 79 3.50 -19.82 2.47
N ASN A 80 4.50 -20.70 2.60
CA ASN A 80 5.66 -20.47 3.46
C ASN A 80 6.56 -19.31 2.97
N ALA A 81 6.67 -19.10 1.66
CA ALA A 81 7.41 -17.99 1.10
C ALA A 81 6.65 -16.68 1.32
N ALA A 82 5.34 -16.63 1.04
CA ALA A 82 4.49 -15.49 1.32
C ALA A 82 4.55 -15.09 2.81
N LYS A 83 4.49 -16.06 3.73
CA LYS A 83 4.65 -15.80 5.17
C LYS A 83 5.99 -15.15 5.51
N LYS A 84 7.10 -15.61 4.90
CA LYS A 84 8.43 -15.00 5.09
C LYS A 84 8.50 -13.57 4.53
N GLU A 85 7.86 -13.32 3.40
CA GLU A 85 7.75 -11.98 2.79
C GLU A 85 6.98 -11.03 3.71
N LEU A 86 5.78 -11.42 4.18
CA LEU A 86 4.97 -10.64 5.10
C LEU A 86 5.71 -10.34 6.41
N ASN A 87 6.42 -11.31 6.98
CA ASN A 87 7.20 -11.08 8.19
C ASN A 87 8.31 -10.03 8.04
N LYS A 88 8.87 -9.87 6.83
CA LYS A 88 9.84 -8.78 6.55
C LYS A 88 9.16 -7.41 6.48
N LEU A 89 7.86 -7.38 6.20
CA LEU A 89 7.07 -6.17 6.04
C LEU A 89 6.34 -5.74 7.31
N LYS A 90 6.38 -6.53 8.38
CA LYS A 90 5.62 -6.28 9.62
C LYS A 90 5.91 -4.92 10.26
N ASP A 91 7.13 -4.42 10.09
CA ASP A 91 7.60 -3.18 10.71
C ASP A 91 7.57 -1.97 9.75
N VAL A 92 6.99 -2.13 8.57
CA VAL A 92 6.86 -1.04 7.58
C VAL A 92 5.90 0.03 8.11
N GLU A 93 6.38 1.28 8.15
CA GLU A 93 5.66 2.46 8.66
C GLU A 93 4.91 3.23 7.55
N TYR A 94 4.69 2.59 6.40
CA TYR A 94 3.95 3.13 5.27
C TYR A 94 2.75 2.25 4.96
N THR A 95 1.72 2.84 4.37
CA THR A 95 0.60 2.09 3.79
C THR A 95 1.14 1.15 2.72
N MET A 96 0.73 -0.12 2.75
CA MET A 96 1.20 -1.15 1.82
C MET A 96 0.11 -1.55 0.85
N ILE A 97 0.47 -1.75 -0.41
CA ILE A 97 -0.46 -2.13 -1.48
C ILE A 97 -0.01 -3.45 -2.09
N PHE A 98 -0.94 -4.40 -2.16
CA PHE A 98 -0.71 -5.71 -2.75
C PHE A 98 -1.75 -5.98 -3.86
N TYR A 99 -1.33 -6.68 -4.89
CA TYR A 99 -2.25 -7.33 -5.82
C TYR A 99 -2.50 -8.76 -5.37
N GLU A 100 -3.74 -9.22 -5.52
CA GLU A 100 -4.06 -10.59 -5.14
C GLU A 100 -5.14 -11.19 -6.05
N SER A 101 -5.11 -12.51 -6.18
CA SER A 101 -6.14 -13.25 -6.88
C SER A 101 -7.29 -13.64 -5.93
N PRO A 102 -8.53 -13.72 -6.43
CA PRO A 102 -9.69 -14.08 -5.61
C PRO A 102 -9.50 -15.40 -4.86
N ARG A 103 -8.95 -16.41 -5.54
CA ARG A 103 -8.75 -17.77 -4.97
C ARG A 103 -7.79 -17.78 -3.77
N ARG A 104 -6.90 -16.81 -3.67
CA ARG A 104 -5.88 -16.73 -2.62
C ARG A 104 -6.22 -15.75 -1.52
N LEU A 105 -7.18 -14.85 -1.77
CA LEU A 105 -7.46 -13.71 -0.91
C LEU A 105 -7.63 -14.11 0.55
N LYS A 106 -8.51 -15.07 0.86
CA LYS A 106 -8.75 -15.51 2.24
C LYS A 106 -7.46 -15.99 2.93
N THR A 107 -6.71 -16.88 2.27
CA THR A 107 -5.42 -17.36 2.80
C THR A 107 -4.41 -16.23 2.97
N THR A 108 -4.38 -15.27 2.06
CA THR A 108 -3.48 -14.11 2.15
C THR A 108 -3.86 -13.22 3.32
N LEU A 109 -5.15 -12.98 3.57
CA LEU A 109 -5.61 -12.21 4.73
C LEU A 109 -5.28 -12.91 6.06
N GLU A 110 -5.44 -14.24 6.13
CA GLU A 110 -5.00 -15.01 7.30
C GLU A 110 -3.50 -14.86 7.58
N LEU A 111 -2.67 -14.93 6.55
CA LEU A 111 -1.23 -14.72 6.67
C LEU A 111 -0.87 -13.27 7.04
N MET A 112 -1.62 -12.30 6.52
CA MET A 112 -1.47 -10.88 6.89
C MET A 112 -1.85 -10.66 8.36
N PHE A 113 -2.93 -11.29 8.83
CA PHE A 113 -3.31 -11.23 10.24
C PHE A 113 -2.22 -11.81 11.18
N GLU A 114 -1.65 -12.97 10.80
CA GLU A 114 -0.54 -13.57 11.55
C GLU A 114 0.70 -12.64 11.61
N ALA A 115 1.03 -11.96 10.51
CA ALA A 115 2.24 -11.16 10.41
C ALA A 115 2.08 -9.72 10.96
N PHE A 116 0.93 -9.10 10.75
CA PHE A 116 0.68 -7.68 10.99
C PHE A 116 -0.24 -7.42 12.18
N GLY A 117 -0.93 -8.46 12.70
CA GLY A 117 -2.04 -8.31 13.63
C GLY A 117 -3.29 -7.74 12.95
N ASN A 118 -4.22 -7.23 13.75
CA ASN A 118 -5.52 -6.77 13.27
C ASN A 118 -5.49 -5.31 12.77
N ARG A 119 -4.69 -5.03 11.72
CA ARG A 119 -4.64 -3.70 11.10
C ARG A 119 -5.91 -3.44 10.28
N LYS A 120 -6.18 -2.18 10.02
CA LYS A 120 -7.19 -1.78 9.03
C LYS A 120 -6.69 -2.12 7.63
N ILE A 121 -7.62 -2.57 6.80
CA ILE A 121 -7.39 -2.83 5.38
C ILE A 121 -8.52 -2.29 4.54
N SER A 122 -8.25 -2.12 3.27
CA SER A 122 -9.25 -1.91 2.23
C SER A 122 -9.05 -2.94 1.12
N ILE A 123 -10.10 -3.66 0.79
CA ILE A 123 -10.15 -4.54 -0.37
C ILE A 123 -10.89 -3.78 -1.47
N VAL A 124 -10.20 -3.52 -2.57
CA VAL A 124 -10.79 -2.87 -3.75
C VAL A 124 -10.80 -3.88 -4.88
N ARG A 125 -11.97 -4.16 -5.42
CA ARG A 125 -12.10 -5.12 -6.51
C ARG A 125 -12.74 -4.50 -7.73
N GLU A 126 -12.41 -5.05 -8.91
CA GLU A 126 -12.99 -4.71 -10.21
C GLU A 126 -12.98 -3.19 -10.50
N ILE A 127 -11.88 -2.51 -10.15
CA ILE A 127 -11.70 -1.05 -10.33
C ILE A 127 -12.04 -0.65 -11.76
N SER A 128 -12.86 0.40 -11.91
CA SER A 128 -13.34 0.95 -13.19
C SER A 128 -14.22 -0.01 -14.01
N LYS A 129 -14.78 -1.04 -13.38
CA LYS A 129 -15.71 -1.99 -14.01
C LYS A 129 -17.09 -1.91 -13.37
N LEU A 130 -18.08 -2.56 -14.01
CA LEU A 130 -19.48 -2.55 -13.56
C LEU A 130 -19.69 -3.05 -12.12
N HIS A 131 -18.83 -3.95 -11.66
CA HIS A 131 -18.91 -4.54 -10.32
C HIS A 131 -17.78 -4.05 -9.40
N GLU A 132 -17.39 -2.77 -9.56
CA GLU A 132 -16.46 -2.14 -8.63
C GLU A 132 -17.02 -2.16 -7.20
N GLU A 133 -16.23 -2.63 -6.27
CA GLU A 133 -16.61 -2.73 -4.87
C GLU A 133 -15.43 -2.43 -3.96
N ILE A 134 -15.74 -1.83 -2.80
CA ILE A 134 -14.75 -1.49 -1.79
C ILE A 134 -15.23 -1.94 -0.43
N ILE A 135 -14.43 -2.78 0.23
CA ILE A 135 -14.65 -3.25 1.59
C ILE A 135 -13.56 -2.65 2.49
N ARG A 136 -13.95 -1.96 3.56
CA ARG A 136 -13.03 -1.33 4.52
C ARG A 136 -13.35 -1.80 5.92
N ASP A 137 -12.42 -2.50 6.55
CA ASP A 137 -12.53 -2.92 7.95
C ASP A 137 -11.15 -3.38 8.46
N SER A 138 -11.11 -4.03 9.61
CA SER A 138 -9.94 -4.75 10.10
C SER A 138 -9.72 -6.06 9.31
N ILE A 139 -8.48 -6.54 9.29
CA ILE A 139 -8.14 -7.82 8.61
C ILE A 139 -9.05 -8.95 9.09
N GLU A 140 -9.27 -9.02 10.40
CA GLU A 140 -10.09 -10.06 11.03
C GLU A 140 -11.54 -10.03 10.52
N ASN A 141 -12.16 -8.85 10.51
CA ASN A 141 -13.55 -8.70 10.09
C ASN A 141 -13.71 -8.99 8.61
N VAL A 142 -12.83 -8.46 7.76
CA VAL A 142 -12.87 -8.74 6.32
C VAL A 142 -12.69 -10.22 6.05
N THR A 143 -11.79 -10.91 6.75
CA THR A 143 -11.56 -12.36 6.56
C THR A 143 -12.80 -13.19 6.87
N LYS A 144 -13.67 -12.74 7.80
CA LYS A 144 -14.93 -13.43 8.16
C LYS A 144 -16.02 -13.29 7.11
N ILE A 145 -16.06 -12.18 6.38
CA ILE A 145 -17.13 -11.87 5.43
C ILE A 145 -16.77 -12.14 3.98
N ILE A 146 -15.48 -12.40 3.70
CA ILE A 146 -14.98 -12.54 2.34
C ILE A 146 -15.07 -13.99 1.89
N ASP A 147 -16.19 -14.34 1.23
CA ASP A 147 -16.39 -15.63 0.60
C ASP A 147 -16.74 -15.44 -0.89
N ASP A 148 -16.30 -16.38 -1.74
CA ASP A 148 -16.58 -16.46 -3.20
C ASP A 148 -16.39 -15.15 -4.01
N ILE A 149 -15.47 -14.31 -3.59
CA ILE A 149 -15.15 -13.08 -4.30
C ILE A 149 -14.52 -13.40 -5.67
N LYS A 150 -14.90 -12.63 -6.70
CA LYS A 150 -14.39 -12.77 -8.08
C LYS A 150 -13.80 -11.46 -8.56
N GLY A 151 -12.98 -11.53 -9.61
CA GLY A 151 -12.41 -10.36 -10.27
C GLY A 151 -11.00 -10.03 -9.80
N GLU A 152 -10.52 -8.84 -10.16
CA GLU A 152 -9.20 -8.34 -9.82
C GLU A 152 -9.24 -7.61 -8.49
N ILE A 153 -8.26 -7.88 -7.64
CA ILE A 153 -8.26 -7.42 -6.26
C ILE A 153 -6.98 -6.66 -5.95
N VAL A 154 -7.17 -5.51 -5.31
CA VAL A 154 -6.11 -4.74 -4.68
C VAL A 154 -6.37 -4.71 -3.17
N ILE A 155 -5.37 -5.09 -2.39
CA ILE A 155 -5.38 -5.00 -0.92
C ILE A 155 -4.55 -3.79 -0.52
N VAL A 156 -5.14 -2.87 0.23
CA VAL A 156 -4.42 -1.74 0.83
C VAL A 156 -4.40 -1.97 2.34
N VAL A 157 -3.21 -2.00 2.94
CA VAL A 157 -3.00 -2.32 4.36
C VAL A 157 -2.47 -1.10 5.10
N GLU A 158 -3.09 -0.77 6.23
CA GLU A 158 -2.65 0.31 7.11
C GLU A 158 -1.18 0.12 7.53
N LYS A 159 -0.43 1.22 7.60
CA LYS A 159 0.93 1.24 8.14
C LYS A 159 0.99 0.68 9.57
N LYS A 160 2.17 0.27 10.01
CA LYS A 160 2.38 -0.07 11.43
C LYS A 160 2.05 1.14 12.29
N LYS A 161 1.16 0.96 13.25
CA LYS A 161 0.89 1.99 14.25
C LYS A 161 2.07 2.09 15.22
N ASN A 162 2.58 3.29 15.39
CA ASN A 162 3.56 3.57 16.42
C ASN A 162 2.81 3.80 17.74
N ASN A 163 2.55 2.73 18.49
CA ASN A 163 1.85 2.81 19.77
C ASN A 163 2.46 3.85 20.74
N LYS A 164 3.76 4.15 20.61
CA LYS A 164 4.41 5.22 21.37
C LYS A 164 3.84 6.62 21.05
N LEU A 165 3.48 6.90 19.80
CA LEU A 165 2.93 8.20 19.41
C LEU A 165 1.45 8.34 19.78
N GLU A 166 0.67 7.26 19.68
CA GLU A 166 -0.75 7.28 20.08
C GLU A 166 -0.88 7.36 21.62
N THR A 167 -0.03 6.64 22.37
CA THR A 167 0.01 6.73 23.83
C THR A 167 0.45 8.12 24.29
N ILE A 168 1.39 8.75 23.61
CA ILE A 168 1.80 10.13 23.88
C ILE A 168 0.67 11.10 23.52
N SER A 169 -0.04 10.92 22.40
CA SER A 169 -1.11 11.83 21.98
C SER A 169 -2.33 11.79 22.89
N THR A 170 -2.71 10.63 23.40
CA THR A 170 -3.76 10.52 24.42
C THR A 170 -3.31 11.12 25.75
N ASN A 171 -2.10 10.84 26.18
CA ASN A 171 -1.58 11.35 27.47
C ASN A 171 -1.50 12.87 27.54
N TYR A 172 -1.12 13.59 26.48
CA TYR A 172 -1.04 15.04 26.58
C TYR A 172 -2.40 15.74 26.48
N ILE A 173 -3.37 15.17 25.75
CA ILE A 173 -4.75 15.69 25.71
C ILE A 173 -5.39 15.52 27.10
N ASP A 174 -5.23 14.38 27.70
CA ASP A 174 -5.75 14.11 29.04
C ASP A 174 -5.03 14.97 30.09
N SER A 175 -3.71 15.14 29.98
CA SER A 175 -2.95 16.06 30.87
C SER A 175 -3.42 17.53 30.75
N VAL A 176 -3.81 18.00 29.56
CA VAL A 176 -4.40 19.34 29.40
C VAL A 176 -5.74 19.46 30.12
N LYS A 177 -6.58 18.43 30.02
CA LYS A 177 -7.88 18.40 30.70
C LYS A 177 -7.71 18.39 32.22
N GLU A 178 -6.84 17.53 32.75
CA GLU A 178 -6.50 17.46 34.16
C GLU A 178 -6.04 18.82 34.71
N MET A 179 -5.13 19.49 34.02
CA MET A 179 -4.67 20.84 34.42
C MET A 179 -5.80 21.90 34.34
N GLN A 180 -6.72 21.76 33.40
CA GLN A 180 -7.89 22.66 33.36
C GLN A 180 -8.84 22.42 34.52
N GLU A 181 -9.02 21.18 34.95
CA GLU A 181 -9.78 20.82 36.15
C GLU A 181 -9.13 21.33 37.44
N GLU A 182 -7.77 21.45 37.45
CA GLU A 182 -7.00 22.06 38.51
C GLU A 182 -7.03 23.61 38.48
N GLY A 183 -7.74 24.22 37.52
CA GLY A 183 -7.96 25.65 37.44
C GLY A 183 -7.00 26.42 36.53
N TYR A 184 -6.14 25.75 35.75
CA TYR A 184 -5.29 26.40 34.76
C TYR A 184 -6.09 26.89 33.56
N SER A 185 -5.70 28.04 32.98
CA SER A 185 -6.26 28.43 31.70
C SER A 185 -5.86 27.42 30.61
N LYS A 186 -6.72 27.20 29.60
CA LYS A 186 -6.41 26.31 28.46
C LYS A 186 -5.04 26.64 27.82
N LYS A 187 -4.71 27.93 27.75
CA LYS A 187 -3.46 28.41 27.16
C LYS A 187 -2.23 28.05 28.00
N ASP A 188 -2.35 28.13 29.31
CA ASP A 188 -1.27 27.78 30.24
C ASP A 188 -1.11 26.26 30.33
N ALA A 189 -2.19 25.52 30.43
CA ALA A 189 -2.17 24.06 30.40
C ALA A 189 -1.48 23.53 29.12
N ILE A 190 -1.82 24.05 27.92
CA ILE A 190 -1.15 23.69 26.67
C ILE A 190 0.35 24.02 26.70
N LYS A 191 0.73 25.16 27.28
CA LYS A 191 2.12 25.57 27.41
C LYS A 191 2.91 24.61 28.29
N GLU A 192 2.42 24.29 29.47
CA GLU A 192 3.06 23.37 30.41
C GLU A 192 3.15 21.94 29.85
N VAL A 193 2.06 21.43 29.25
CA VAL A 193 2.04 20.12 28.62
C VAL A 193 3.01 20.06 27.43
N SER A 194 3.10 21.13 26.62
CA SER A 194 4.06 21.19 25.51
C SER A 194 5.51 21.10 25.98
N LEU A 195 5.84 21.73 27.10
CA LEU A 195 7.17 21.64 27.74
C LEU A 195 7.42 20.26 28.33
N LYS A 196 6.45 19.71 29.08
CA LYS A 196 6.55 18.40 29.73
C LYS A 196 6.80 17.27 28.73
N TYR A 197 6.12 17.29 27.57
CA TYR A 197 6.24 16.24 26.56
C TYR A 197 7.20 16.59 25.41
N ASN A 198 7.86 17.74 25.45
CA ASN A 198 8.78 18.26 24.43
C ASN A 198 8.15 18.24 23.01
N ILE A 199 6.93 18.73 22.89
CA ILE A 199 6.15 18.81 21.65
C ILE A 199 5.75 20.25 21.35
N SER A 200 5.53 20.57 20.06
CA SER A 200 5.07 21.91 19.70
C SER A 200 3.64 22.18 20.20
N LYS A 201 3.35 23.41 20.61
CA LYS A 201 2.01 23.84 21.05
C LYS A 201 0.92 23.53 20.02
N ASN A 202 1.23 23.61 18.74
CA ASN A 202 0.30 23.29 17.65
C ASN A 202 -0.11 21.80 17.58
N LYS A 203 0.68 20.92 18.20
CA LYS A 203 0.33 19.49 18.31
C LYS A 203 -0.54 19.17 19.53
N VAL A 204 -0.57 20.07 20.51
CA VAL A 204 -1.39 19.94 21.73
C VAL A 204 -2.76 20.60 21.56
N TYR A 205 -2.89 21.53 20.59
CA TYR A 205 -4.13 22.23 20.28
C TYR A 205 -5.11 21.35 19.53
#